data_88f82779b6e3bb2682f3f14cd79247f8
#
_entry.id   88f82779b6e3bb2682f3f14cd79247f8
#
_cell.length_a   1.000
_cell.length_b   1.000
_cell.length_c   1.000
_cell.angle_alpha   90.00
_cell.angle_beta   90.00
_cell.angle_gamma   90.00
#
_symmetry.space_group_name_H-M   'P 1'
#
loop_
_entity.id
_entity.type
_entity.pdbx_description
1 polymer ?
#
loop_
_entity_poly.entity_id
_entity_poly.type
_entity_poly.pdbx_seq_one_letter_code
_entity_poly.pdbx_strand_id
1 'polypeptide(L)'
;EVHPNGIAIDKLGNIFFSDSGGSKLYKIGRDRVITAIAGTGDFNDSGDGGLALNAGLRSPGGLAIGPDEALYVAEQTTHRIRKIDSNGIITSYVGNGIFGYAGDGGPAVKANIKNPFRMKFDKVGNLYFSDRDNNRIRKVDVNGVITTIAGHSNIGWLQDGLEVRITVHNFP
;
A
#
# COMPACT_ATOMS: atom_id res chain seq x y z
N GLU A 1 -19.06 15.16 -2.33
CA GLU A 1 -19.25 13.71 -2.58
C GLU A 1 -18.02 12.95 -2.10
N VAL A 2 -18.22 11.73 -1.59
CA VAL A 2 -17.14 10.82 -1.18
C VAL A 2 -17.05 9.73 -2.24
N HIS A 3 -15.82 9.42 -2.69
CA HIS A 3 -15.56 8.36 -3.68
C HIS A 3 -14.77 7.20 -3.01
N PRO A 4 -15.49 6.32 -2.27
CA PRO A 4 -14.84 5.25 -1.53
C PRO A 4 -14.18 4.26 -2.50
N ASN A 5 -12.92 3.89 -2.21
CA ASN A 5 -12.15 2.99 -3.07
C ASN A 5 -11.64 1.75 -2.31
N GLY A 6 -10.94 1.95 -1.20
CA GLY A 6 -10.43 0.89 -0.34
C GLY A 6 -11.13 0.86 1.01
N ILE A 7 -11.18 -0.33 1.61
CA ILE A 7 -11.74 -0.56 2.94
C ILE A 7 -10.85 -1.51 3.73
N ALA A 8 -10.71 -1.24 5.03
CA ALA A 8 -10.08 -2.14 5.99
C ALA A 8 -10.86 -2.12 7.31
N ILE A 9 -10.76 -3.19 8.10
CA ILE A 9 -11.42 -3.31 9.39
C ILE A 9 -10.37 -3.75 10.40
N ASP A 10 -10.28 -3.05 11.54
CA ASP A 10 -9.39 -3.43 12.63
C ASP A 10 -10.01 -4.49 13.56
N LYS A 11 -9.22 -4.98 14.51
CA LYS A 11 -9.67 -5.98 15.50
C LYS A 11 -10.79 -5.48 16.41
N LEU A 12 -10.93 -4.17 16.55
CA LEU A 12 -11.96 -3.53 17.38
C LEU A 12 -13.27 -3.33 16.60
N GLY A 13 -13.27 -3.63 15.28
CA GLY A 13 -14.43 -3.44 14.42
C GLY A 13 -14.60 -2.01 13.90
N ASN A 14 -13.58 -1.15 14.03
CA ASN A 14 -13.59 0.12 13.32
C ASN A 14 -13.36 -0.12 11.82
N ILE A 15 -14.07 0.65 11.01
CA ILE A 15 -13.98 0.57 9.55
C ILE A 15 -13.17 1.76 9.07
N PHE A 16 -12.17 1.51 8.25
CA PHE A 16 -11.36 2.52 7.55
C PHE A 16 -11.69 2.50 6.08
N PHE A 17 -11.82 3.66 5.46
CA PHE A 17 -12.01 3.74 4.02
C PHE A 17 -11.25 4.92 3.42
N SER A 18 -10.82 4.75 2.16
CA SER A 18 -10.16 5.77 1.39
C SER A 18 -11.17 6.51 0.52
N ASP A 19 -11.02 7.82 0.42
CA ASP A 19 -11.72 8.69 -0.52
C ASP A 19 -10.73 9.17 -1.58
N SER A 20 -10.75 8.51 -2.73
CA SER A 20 -9.80 8.81 -3.81
C SER A 20 -10.04 10.17 -4.47
N GLY A 21 -11.29 10.64 -4.48
CA GLY A 21 -11.65 11.95 -5.02
C GLY A 21 -11.36 13.09 -4.06
N GLY A 22 -11.60 12.88 -2.76
CA GLY A 22 -11.34 13.86 -1.72
C GLY A 22 -9.92 13.84 -1.15
N SER A 23 -9.04 12.93 -1.62
CA SER A 23 -7.66 12.80 -1.13
C SER A 23 -7.56 12.66 0.39
N LYS A 24 -8.45 11.84 0.99
CA LYS A 24 -8.56 11.65 2.44
C LYS A 24 -8.77 10.18 2.80
N LEU A 25 -8.46 9.88 4.06
CA LEU A 25 -8.84 8.64 4.71
C LEU A 25 -9.78 8.93 5.86
N TYR A 26 -10.75 8.06 6.04
CA TYR A 26 -11.76 8.17 7.09
C TYR A 26 -11.82 6.90 7.93
N LYS A 27 -12.22 7.07 9.18
CA LYS A 27 -12.56 6.01 10.11
C LYS A 27 -14.02 6.13 10.53
N ILE A 28 -14.74 5.02 10.56
CA ILE A 28 -16.04 4.88 11.21
C ILE A 28 -15.80 4.13 12.51
N GLY A 29 -15.99 4.79 13.64
CA GLY A 29 -15.89 4.19 14.95
C GLY A 29 -17.09 3.29 15.27
N ARG A 30 -17.01 2.57 16.40
CA ARG A 30 -18.14 1.75 16.91
C ARG A 30 -19.35 2.59 17.31
N ASP A 31 -19.16 3.85 17.60
CA ASP A 31 -20.18 4.88 17.83
C ASP A 31 -20.86 5.35 16.53
N ARG A 32 -20.44 4.81 15.39
CA ARG A 32 -20.87 5.14 14.02
C ARG A 32 -20.53 6.59 13.60
N VAL A 33 -19.59 7.21 14.28
CA VAL A 33 -19.09 8.53 13.89
C VAL A 33 -18.02 8.38 12.81
N ILE A 34 -18.12 9.17 11.75
CA ILE A 34 -17.13 9.27 10.69
C ILE A 34 -16.15 10.38 11.04
N THR A 35 -14.86 10.06 11.08
CA THR A 35 -13.79 11.02 11.32
C THR A 35 -12.73 10.93 10.23
N ALA A 36 -12.23 12.07 9.77
CA ALA A 36 -11.03 12.09 8.92
C ALA A 36 -9.81 11.73 9.77
N ILE A 37 -8.94 10.86 9.25
CA ILE A 37 -7.75 10.38 9.94
C ILE A 37 -6.45 10.68 9.18
N ALA A 38 -6.53 10.99 7.88
CA ALA A 38 -5.41 11.38 7.06
C ALA A 38 -5.86 12.20 5.85
N GLY A 39 -4.95 13.00 5.33
CA GLY A 39 -5.15 13.79 4.13
C GLY A 39 -5.68 15.20 4.40
N THR A 40 -5.03 16.22 3.83
CA THR A 40 -5.51 17.61 3.83
C THR A 40 -6.70 17.80 2.89
N GLY A 41 -6.84 16.94 1.88
CA GLY A 41 -7.74 17.09 0.74
C GLY A 41 -7.02 17.67 -0.49
N ASP A 42 -5.78 18.09 -0.34
CA ASP A 42 -4.95 18.53 -1.46
C ASP A 42 -4.36 17.34 -2.20
N PHE A 43 -4.43 17.38 -3.51
CA PHE A 43 -3.90 16.33 -4.37
C PHE A 43 -2.38 16.47 -4.54
N ASN A 44 -1.63 16.24 -3.46
CA ASN A 44 -0.17 16.32 -3.45
C ASN A 44 0.45 15.12 -2.72
N ASP A 45 1.79 14.99 -2.77
CA ASP A 45 2.57 13.92 -2.14
C ASP A 45 3.50 14.57 -1.11
N SER A 46 3.06 14.66 0.13
CA SER A 46 3.81 15.35 1.19
C SER A 46 3.54 14.79 2.58
N GLY A 47 4.28 15.26 3.55
CA GLY A 47 4.00 15.06 4.96
C GLY A 47 4.56 13.78 5.57
N ASP A 48 5.47 13.05 4.90
CA ASP A 48 6.17 11.91 5.53
C ASP A 48 6.93 12.33 6.79
N GLY A 49 6.76 11.54 7.85
CA GLY A 49 7.33 11.81 9.17
C GLY A 49 6.48 12.74 10.05
N GLY A 50 5.39 13.29 9.52
CA GLY A 50 4.45 14.15 10.24
C GLY A 50 3.10 13.50 10.52
N LEU A 51 2.18 14.32 11.07
CA LEU A 51 0.81 13.88 11.29
C LEU A 51 0.08 13.60 9.97
N ALA A 52 -0.58 12.45 9.88
CA ALA A 52 -1.30 12.02 8.68
C ALA A 52 -2.41 12.99 8.27
N LEU A 53 -3.04 13.68 9.23
CA LEU A 53 -4.04 14.72 8.95
C LEU A 53 -3.47 15.92 8.19
N ASN A 54 -2.16 16.17 8.31
CA ASN A 54 -1.47 17.26 7.64
C ASN A 54 -0.73 16.80 6.38
N ALA A 55 -0.83 15.53 6.02
CA ALA A 55 -0.18 14.99 4.83
C ALA A 55 -1.05 15.18 3.59
N GLY A 56 -0.40 15.43 2.46
CA GLY A 56 -1.05 15.31 1.17
C GLY A 56 -1.14 13.84 0.78
N LEU A 57 -2.29 13.46 0.21
CA LEU A 57 -2.52 12.12 -0.35
C LEU A 57 -2.94 12.24 -1.81
N ARG A 58 -2.45 11.31 -2.65
CA ARG A 58 -2.83 11.30 -4.07
C ARG A 58 -3.46 9.97 -4.46
N SER A 59 -4.74 10.05 -4.83
CA SER A 59 -5.52 8.86 -5.23
C SER A 59 -5.37 7.70 -4.24
N PRO A 60 -5.66 7.90 -2.93
CA PRO A 60 -5.59 6.83 -1.97
C PRO A 60 -6.56 5.72 -2.37
N GLY A 61 -6.04 4.50 -2.47
CA GLY A 61 -6.76 3.32 -2.95
C GLY A 61 -6.88 2.25 -1.88
N GLY A 62 -6.30 1.08 -2.15
CA GLY A 62 -6.38 -0.07 -1.25
C GLY A 62 -5.86 0.21 0.15
N LEU A 63 -6.52 -0.36 1.14
CA LEU A 63 -6.17 -0.26 2.55
C LEU A 63 -5.91 -1.64 3.15
N ALA A 64 -5.02 -1.71 4.13
CA ALA A 64 -4.84 -2.88 4.98
C ALA A 64 -4.46 -2.46 6.40
N ILE A 65 -4.88 -3.25 7.39
CA ILE A 65 -4.35 -3.15 8.77
C ILE A 65 -3.21 -4.17 8.89
N GLY A 66 -2.06 -3.70 9.31
CA GLY A 66 -0.90 -4.54 9.57
C GLY A 66 -0.97 -5.28 10.91
N PRO A 67 -0.07 -6.23 11.15
CA PRO A 67 0.01 -6.93 12.43
C PRO A 67 0.40 -6.02 13.60
N ASP A 68 0.99 -4.87 13.30
CA ASP A 68 1.34 -3.79 14.22
C ASP A 68 0.17 -2.81 14.47
N GLU A 69 -1.04 -3.17 14.00
CA GLU A 69 -2.28 -2.36 14.07
C GLU A 69 -2.19 -1.03 13.30
N ALA A 70 -1.11 -0.78 12.55
CA ALA A 70 -1.00 0.39 11.69
C ALA A 70 -1.88 0.25 10.45
N LEU A 71 -2.34 1.39 9.94
CA LEU A 71 -3.08 1.46 8.68
C LEU A 71 -2.10 1.70 7.53
N TYR A 72 -2.20 0.87 6.51
CA TYR A 72 -1.44 1.00 5.27
C TYR A 72 -2.35 1.44 4.14
N VAL A 73 -1.88 2.38 3.33
CA VAL A 73 -2.62 2.95 2.19
C VAL A 73 -1.78 2.87 0.92
N ALA A 74 -2.35 2.33 -0.15
CA ALA A 74 -1.76 2.38 -1.47
C ALA A 74 -2.14 3.70 -2.14
N GLU A 75 -1.14 4.49 -2.49
CA GLU A 75 -1.30 5.72 -3.26
C GLU A 75 -0.92 5.45 -4.71
N GLN A 76 -1.93 5.38 -5.57
CA GLN A 76 -1.79 4.87 -6.92
C GLN A 76 -0.87 5.75 -7.78
N THR A 77 -1.05 7.05 -7.71
CA THR A 77 -0.36 8.03 -8.58
C THR A 77 0.95 8.54 -8.02
N THR A 78 1.25 8.29 -6.74
CA THR A 78 2.56 8.57 -6.15
C THR A 78 3.48 7.37 -6.18
N HIS A 79 2.95 6.20 -6.60
CA HIS A 79 3.73 4.97 -6.67
C HIS A 79 4.34 4.58 -5.32
N ARG A 80 3.52 4.70 -4.25
CA ARG A 80 3.90 4.38 -2.86
C ARG A 80 2.82 3.61 -2.13
N ILE A 81 3.25 2.89 -1.12
CA ILE A 81 2.39 2.45 -0.02
C ILE A 81 2.89 3.18 1.22
N ARG A 82 1.99 3.89 1.89
CA ARG A 82 2.32 4.61 3.11
C ARG A 82 1.71 3.91 4.31
N LYS A 83 2.35 4.08 5.47
CA LYS A 83 1.96 3.53 6.76
C LYS A 83 1.58 4.68 7.67
N ILE A 84 0.46 4.54 8.40
CA ILE A 84 0.03 5.44 9.46
C ILE A 84 0.06 4.64 10.77
N ASP A 85 0.91 5.03 11.69
CA ASP A 85 1.07 4.35 12.98
C ASP A 85 -0.03 4.75 14.01
N SER A 86 0.03 4.15 15.20
CA SER A 86 -0.91 4.40 16.29
C SER A 86 -0.87 5.84 16.83
N ASN A 87 0.20 6.59 16.57
CA ASN A 87 0.34 7.99 16.94
C ASN A 87 -0.20 8.93 15.83
N GLY A 88 -0.68 8.37 14.72
CA GLY A 88 -1.14 9.12 13.57
C GLY A 88 -0.02 9.68 12.70
N ILE A 89 1.21 9.16 12.84
CA ILE A 89 2.35 9.56 12.00
C ILE A 89 2.35 8.76 10.71
N ILE A 90 2.45 9.46 9.59
CA ILE A 90 2.50 8.84 8.26
C ILE A 90 3.93 8.76 7.74
N THR A 91 4.29 7.63 7.15
CA THR A 91 5.62 7.41 6.54
C THR A 91 5.52 6.57 5.28
N SER A 92 6.44 6.74 4.34
CA SER A 92 6.58 5.82 3.20
C SER A 92 7.04 4.45 3.68
N TYR A 93 6.37 3.40 3.23
CA TYR A 93 6.65 2.00 3.57
C TYR A 93 7.16 1.20 2.36
N VAL A 94 6.55 1.37 1.20
CA VAL A 94 6.99 0.75 -0.07
C VAL A 94 7.00 1.82 -1.15
N GLY A 95 8.03 1.78 -2.00
CA GLY A 95 8.14 2.67 -3.14
C GLY A 95 8.84 4.00 -2.81
N ASN A 96 9.66 4.44 -3.76
CA ASN A 96 10.41 5.70 -3.67
C ASN A 96 9.74 6.87 -4.41
N GLY A 97 8.56 6.63 -5.00
CA GLY A 97 7.83 7.62 -5.80
C GLY A 97 8.22 7.65 -7.28
N ILE A 98 9.21 6.87 -7.68
CA ILE A 98 9.58 6.71 -9.09
C ILE A 98 8.81 5.53 -9.67
N PHE A 99 7.99 5.79 -10.71
CA PHE A 99 7.28 4.71 -11.38
C PHE A 99 8.24 3.78 -12.12
N GLY A 100 7.96 2.49 -12.09
CA GLY A 100 8.78 1.49 -12.76
C GLY A 100 8.84 0.20 -11.97
N TYR A 101 9.75 -0.67 -12.38
CA TYR A 101 10.00 -1.96 -11.76
C TYR A 101 11.48 -2.10 -11.43
N ALA A 102 11.82 -2.04 -10.16
CA ALA A 102 13.17 -2.27 -9.65
C ALA A 102 13.14 -2.57 -8.14
N GLY A 103 14.29 -3.00 -7.61
CA GLY A 103 14.54 -3.08 -6.18
C GLY A 103 14.24 -4.42 -5.53
N ASP A 104 13.97 -5.48 -6.29
CA ASP A 104 13.82 -6.83 -5.73
C ASP A 104 15.10 -7.26 -5.00
N GLY A 105 14.92 -7.87 -3.82
CA GLY A 105 16.01 -8.26 -2.92
C GLY A 105 16.54 -7.13 -2.04
N GLY A 106 16.03 -5.90 -2.20
CA GLY A 106 16.44 -4.73 -1.43
C GLY A 106 15.34 -4.14 -0.56
N PRO A 107 15.63 -3.00 0.10
CA PRO A 107 14.66 -2.30 0.95
C PRO A 107 13.43 -1.84 0.16
N ALA A 108 12.23 -2.21 0.61
CA ALA A 108 10.97 -1.92 -0.07
C ALA A 108 10.73 -0.42 -0.29
N VAL A 109 11.14 0.42 0.67
CA VAL A 109 11.01 1.88 0.57
C VAL A 109 11.86 2.49 -0.56
N LYS A 110 12.89 1.78 -1.03
CA LYS A 110 13.76 2.20 -2.14
C LYS A 110 13.36 1.61 -3.49
N ALA A 111 12.41 0.71 -3.51
CA ALA A 111 11.96 0.05 -4.75
C ALA A 111 11.20 0.99 -5.68
N ASN A 112 11.26 0.71 -6.97
CA ASN A 112 10.33 1.30 -7.93
C ASN A 112 9.11 0.38 -8.04
N ILE A 113 7.93 0.94 -7.87
CA ILE A 113 6.65 0.27 -8.07
C ILE A 113 5.76 1.16 -8.96
N LYS A 114 4.69 0.60 -9.51
CA LYS A 114 3.82 1.36 -10.40
C LYS A 114 2.35 1.09 -10.14
N ASN A 115 1.64 2.11 -9.68
CA ASN A 115 0.22 2.06 -9.43
C ASN A 115 -0.17 0.90 -8.47
N PRO A 116 0.36 0.86 -7.22
CA PRO A 116 -0.02 -0.15 -6.25
C PRO A 116 -1.52 -0.03 -5.96
N PHE A 117 -2.22 -1.17 -5.85
CA PHE A 117 -3.67 -1.10 -5.76
C PHE A 117 -4.24 -1.88 -4.58
N ARG A 118 -4.22 -3.20 -4.61
CA ARG A 118 -4.72 -4.07 -3.53
C ARG A 118 -3.57 -4.58 -2.70
N MET A 119 -3.78 -4.71 -1.39
CA MET A 119 -2.77 -5.25 -0.49
C MET A 119 -3.38 -6.02 0.66
N LYS A 120 -2.62 -6.95 1.20
CA LYS A 120 -2.99 -7.74 2.36
C LYS A 120 -1.76 -8.25 3.09
N PHE A 121 -1.85 -8.34 4.41
CA PHE A 121 -0.85 -9.02 5.25
C PHE A 121 -1.19 -10.49 5.43
N ASP A 122 -0.16 -11.34 5.49
CA ASP A 122 -0.31 -12.68 6.00
C ASP A 122 -0.18 -12.71 7.54
N LYS A 123 -0.36 -13.90 8.13
CA LYS A 123 -0.30 -14.09 9.59
C LYS A 123 1.10 -13.88 10.17
N VAL A 124 2.15 -13.98 9.34
CA VAL A 124 3.55 -13.77 9.73
C VAL A 124 3.90 -12.29 9.74
N GLY A 125 3.16 -11.47 8.95
CA GLY A 125 3.40 -10.03 8.83
C GLY A 125 4.03 -9.62 7.51
N ASN A 126 4.09 -10.52 6.52
CA ASN A 126 4.51 -10.13 5.19
C ASN A 126 3.36 -9.39 4.49
N LEU A 127 3.70 -8.28 3.82
CA LEU A 127 2.77 -7.54 2.97
C LEU A 127 2.81 -8.09 1.54
N TYR A 128 1.66 -8.44 0.99
CA TYR A 128 1.47 -8.77 -0.42
C TYR A 128 0.66 -7.66 -1.08
N PHE A 129 1.09 -7.22 -2.26
CA PHE A 129 0.36 -6.18 -2.98
C PHE A 129 0.44 -6.37 -4.50
N SER A 130 -0.58 -5.87 -5.19
CA SER A 130 -0.57 -5.77 -6.64
C SER A 130 0.21 -4.53 -7.06
N ASP A 131 1.33 -4.75 -7.73
CA ASP A 131 2.10 -3.75 -8.46
C ASP A 131 1.49 -3.69 -9.87
N ARG A 132 0.33 -3.04 -9.94
CA ARG A 132 -0.69 -3.23 -10.97
C ARG A 132 -0.17 -2.98 -12.38
N ASP A 133 0.41 -1.81 -12.62
CA ASP A 133 0.85 -1.41 -13.95
C ASP A 133 2.22 -1.99 -14.32
N ASN A 134 2.84 -2.74 -13.39
CA ASN A 134 3.98 -3.62 -13.65
C ASN A 134 3.55 -5.07 -13.90
N ASN A 135 2.23 -5.39 -13.82
CA ASN A 135 1.69 -6.74 -13.98
C ASN A 135 2.31 -7.77 -13.02
N ARG A 136 2.53 -7.38 -11.76
CA ARG A 136 3.21 -8.20 -10.74
C ARG A 136 2.46 -8.22 -9.44
N ILE A 137 2.66 -9.32 -8.72
CA ILE A 137 2.39 -9.39 -7.28
C ILE A 137 3.74 -9.33 -6.59
N ARG A 138 3.88 -8.36 -5.70
CA ARG A 138 5.10 -8.17 -4.90
C ARG A 138 4.82 -8.53 -3.44
N LYS A 139 5.86 -8.96 -2.76
CA LYS A 139 5.87 -9.24 -1.32
C LYS A 139 6.91 -8.35 -0.64
N VAL A 140 6.57 -7.80 0.50
CA VAL A 140 7.53 -7.21 1.44
C VAL A 140 7.54 -8.11 2.68
N ASP A 141 8.70 -8.64 3.03
CA ASP A 141 8.84 -9.47 4.21
C ASP A 141 8.92 -8.65 5.51
N VAL A 142 8.96 -9.33 6.65
CA VAL A 142 9.02 -8.69 7.98
C VAL A 142 10.31 -7.88 8.21
N ASN A 143 11.35 -8.08 7.40
CA ASN A 143 12.60 -7.32 7.42
C ASN A 143 12.57 -6.11 6.48
N GLY A 144 11.43 -5.88 5.79
CA GLY A 144 11.26 -4.78 4.84
C GLY A 144 11.90 -5.04 3.47
N VAL A 145 12.24 -6.30 3.14
CA VAL A 145 12.80 -6.67 1.84
C VAL A 145 11.67 -6.97 0.86
N ILE A 146 11.72 -6.32 -0.31
CA ILE A 146 10.74 -6.53 -1.37
C ILE A 146 11.20 -7.60 -2.35
N THR A 147 10.26 -8.44 -2.82
CA THR A 147 10.48 -9.45 -3.86
C THR A 147 9.25 -9.58 -4.75
N THR A 148 9.46 -9.96 -6.01
CA THR A 148 8.38 -10.37 -6.91
C THR A 148 8.05 -11.84 -6.67
N ILE A 149 6.77 -12.15 -6.49
CA ILE A 149 6.29 -13.52 -6.30
C ILE A 149 5.48 -14.05 -7.48
N ALA A 150 4.92 -13.17 -8.29
CA ALA A 150 4.18 -13.56 -9.50
C ALA A 150 4.16 -12.41 -10.50
N GLY A 151 3.97 -12.76 -11.77
CA GLY A 151 3.85 -11.80 -12.86
C GLY A 151 5.19 -11.49 -13.55
N HIS A 152 5.08 -10.83 -14.71
CA HIS A 152 6.24 -10.60 -15.57
C HIS A 152 5.95 -9.46 -16.59
N SER A 153 6.98 -8.91 -17.19
CA SER A 153 6.88 -7.72 -18.03
C SER A 153 6.25 -7.95 -19.42
N ASN A 154 6.15 -9.21 -19.87
CA ASN A 154 5.53 -9.49 -21.15
C ASN A 154 4.02 -9.66 -20.95
N ILE A 155 3.25 -8.94 -21.75
CA ILE A 155 1.79 -9.02 -21.83
C ILE A 155 1.45 -10.38 -22.43
N GLY A 156 1.41 -11.40 -21.59
CA GLY A 156 0.93 -12.74 -21.91
C GLY A 156 -0.07 -13.13 -20.83
N TRP A 157 -1.18 -13.71 -21.25
CA TRP A 157 -2.15 -14.29 -20.33
C TRP A 157 -1.44 -15.36 -19.50
N LEU A 158 -1.55 -15.29 -18.17
CA LEU A 158 -1.16 -16.39 -17.31
C LEU A 158 -2.05 -17.57 -17.72
N GLN A 159 -1.45 -18.60 -18.32
CA GLN A 159 -2.16 -19.85 -18.53
C GLN A 159 -2.38 -20.50 -17.16
N ASP A 160 -3.61 -20.89 -16.90
CA ASP A 160 -3.98 -21.64 -15.72
C ASP A 160 -3.17 -22.95 -15.66
N GLY A 161 -2.60 -23.25 -14.49
CA GLY A 161 -1.78 -24.44 -14.30
C GLY A 161 -0.26 -24.29 -14.52
N LEU A 162 0.24 -23.08 -14.83
CA LEU A 162 1.68 -22.83 -14.84
C LEU A 162 2.20 -22.61 -13.41
N GLU A 163 3.24 -23.35 -13.04
CA GLU A 163 3.98 -23.09 -11.81
C GLU A 163 4.53 -21.68 -11.81
N VAL A 164 4.24 -20.93 -10.74
CA VAL A 164 4.90 -19.66 -10.49
C VAL A 164 6.35 -19.96 -10.15
N ARG A 165 7.27 -19.80 -11.12
CA ARG A 165 8.70 -19.91 -10.85
C ARG A 165 9.13 -18.73 -10.00
N ILE A 166 9.30 -18.96 -8.71
CA ILE A 166 10.01 -18.05 -7.81
C ILE A 166 11.49 -18.18 -8.19
N THR A 167 11.99 -17.27 -9.01
CA THR A 167 13.42 -17.21 -9.29
C THR A 167 14.09 -16.62 -8.04
N VAL A 168 14.56 -17.51 -7.16
CA VAL A 168 15.47 -17.11 -6.09
C VAL A 168 16.78 -16.76 -6.76
N HIS A 169 17.05 -15.48 -6.97
CA HIS A 169 18.40 -15.06 -7.34
C HIS A 169 19.25 -15.19 -6.08
N ASN A 170 20.01 -16.29 -6.00
CA ASN A 170 21.13 -16.35 -5.09
C ASN A 170 22.15 -15.30 -5.58
N PHE A 171 22.23 -14.19 -4.90
CA PHE A 171 23.39 -13.30 -5.02
C PHE A 171 24.55 -13.94 -4.26
N PRO A 172 25.77 -13.98 -4.87
CA PRO A 172 26.98 -14.44 -4.21
C PRO A 172 27.39 -13.50 -3.08
#